data_3178a27cc37236889db0471b1d34094e
#
_entry.id   3178a27cc37236889db0471b1d34094e
#
_cell.length_a   1.000
_cell.length_b   1.000
_cell.length_c   1.000
_cell.angle_alpha   90.00
_cell.angle_beta   90.00
_cell.angle_gamma   90.00
#
_symmetry.space_group_name_H-M   'P 1'
#
loop_
_entity.id
_entity.type
_entity.pdbx_description
1 polymer ?
#
loop_
_entity_poly.entity_id
_entity_poly.type
_entity_poly.pdbx_seq_one_letter_code
_entity_poly.pdbx_strand_id
1 'polypeptide(L)'
;MSGYAQAEARADLEGLAMKLLQAGERRGRGQAVGADIDGLHAITRACPDTLTGERDKALVLTGFRYASRSQDPAGLLAGDVALHPHGLLVDILTGKTKHSVRTARVPYDEDPEICPVRAWTAYRTRLIAEHGEQWADPATPAFVGIDRWGRVTGGMVPDSVTRAIKRISARAGVPIAWTGHSLRIGLASVARRSGRDSIAIADQGGWARHSRSMLGYMQREDGWDDNAATGLT
;
A
#
# COMPACT_ATOMS: atom_id res chain seq x y z
N MET A 1 -36.34 9.83 9.77
CA MET A 1 -35.90 8.82 10.77
C MET A 1 -34.40 8.59 10.69
N SER A 2 -33.51 9.53 10.96
CA SER A 2 -32.09 9.14 10.87
C SER A 2 -31.12 9.79 11.84
N GLY A 3 -31.40 10.96 12.38
CA GLY A 3 -30.44 11.63 13.25
C GLY A 3 -30.34 11.03 14.66
N TYR A 4 -31.47 10.66 15.25
CA TYR A 4 -31.52 10.10 16.59
C TYR A 4 -30.92 8.70 16.68
N ALA A 5 -31.27 7.81 15.76
CA ALA A 5 -30.71 6.44 15.71
C ALA A 5 -29.19 6.42 15.47
N GLN A 6 -28.67 7.38 14.72
CA GLN A 6 -27.21 7.51 14.50
C GLN A 6 -26.50 8.04 15.74
N ALA A 7 -27.11 8.98 16.48
CA ALA A 7 -26.53 9.50 17.71
C ALA A 7 -26.50 8.44 18.82
N GLU A 8 -27.59 7.68 18.97
CA GLU A 8 -27.70 6.58 19.93
C GLU A 8 -26.71 5.44 19.64
N ALA A 9 -26.62 5.00 18.39
CA ALA A 9 -25.62 4.00 17.96
C ALA A 9 -24.17 4.48 18.18
N ARG A 10 -23.91 5.78 18.05
CA ARG A 10 -22.60 6.36 18.31
C ARG A 10 -22.26 6.38 19.80
N ALA A 11 -23.22 6.74 20.65
CA ALA A 11 -23.07 6.70 22.11
C ALA A 11 -22.83 5.27 22.62
N ASP A 12 -23.57 4.29 22.09
CA ASP A 12 -23.38 2.87 22.42
C ASP A 12 -21.99 2.36 22.02
N LEU A 13 -21.51 2.77 20.84
CA LEU A 13 -20.18 2.42 20.37
C LEU A 13 -19.07 3.06 21.21
N GLU A 14 -19.25 4.28 21.67
CA GLU A 14 -18.33 4.98 22.59
C GLU A 14 -18.33 4.33 23.98
N GLY A 15 -19.51 3.98 24.50
CA GLY A 15 -19.67 3.26 25.77
C GLY A 15 -19.01 1.88 25.74
N LEU A 16 -19.16 1.13 24.64
CA LEU A 16 -18.47 -0.15 24.46
C LEU A 16 -16.95 0.03 24.38
N ALA A 17 -16.47 1.04 23.67
CA ALA A 17 -15.04 1.34 23.57
C ALA A 17 -14.40 1.63 24.93
N MET A 18 -15.13 2.39 25.79
CA MET A 18 -14.67 2.68 27.16
C MET A 18 -14.63 1.41 28.04
N LYS A 19 -15.65 0.56 27.94
CA LYS A 19 -15.68 -0.72 28.68
C LYS A 19 -14.52 -1.64 28.30
N LEU A 20 -14.23 -1.76 27.00
CA LEU A 20 -13.11 -2.56 26.50
C LEU A 20 -11.75 -1.99 26.94
N LEU A 21 -11.61 -0.66 26.92
CA LEU A 21 -10.40 0.02 27.41
C LEU A 21 -10.16 -0.24 28.91
N GLN A 22 -11.23 -0.17 29.73
CA GLN A 22 -11.18 -0.46 31.17
C GLN A 22 -10.84 -1.94 31.46
N ALA A 23 -11.32 -2.85 30.59
CA ALA A 23 -11.00 -4.28 30.65
C ALA A 23 -9.60 -4.63 30.11
N GLY A 24 -8.84 -3.65 29.60
CA GLY A 24 -7.55 -3.92 28.93
C GLY A 24 -7.70 -4.61 27.57
N GLU A 25 -8.92 -4.71 27.06
CA GLU A 25 -9.23 -5.37 25.80
C GLU A 25 -9.20 -4.37 24.63
N ARG A 26 -8.56 -4.76 23.50
CA ARG A 26 -8.56 -3.94 22.29
C ARG A 26 -9.81 -4.19 21.47
N ARG A 27 -10.50 -3.11 21.08
CA ARG A 27 -11.64 -3.17 20.18
C ARG A 27 -11.19 -3.57 18.77
N GLY A 28 -11.76 -4.67 18.27
CA GLY A 28 -11.52 -5.15 16.91
C GLY A 28 -10.13 -5.77 16.69
N ARG A 29 -9.77 -5.98 15.42
CA ARG A 29 -8.48 -6.59 15.02
C ARG A 29 -7.26 -5.68 15.23
N GLY A 30 -7.43 -4.54 15.85
CA GLY A 30 -6.39 -3.52 15.92
C GLY A 30 -6.12 -2.85 14.56
N GLN A 31 -5.22 -1.87 14.55
CA GLN A 31 -4.76 -1.25 13.32
C GLN A 31 -3.68 -2.13 12.69
N ALA A 32 -3.70 -2.30 11.37
CA ALA A 32 -2.64 -3.00 10.65
C ALA A 32 -1.28 -2.37 10.96
N VAL A 33 -0.24 -3.19 11.02
CA VAL A 33 1.14 -2.70 11.14
C VAL A 33 1.58 -2.11 9.80
N GLY A 34 2.28 -0.98 9.84
CA GLY A 34 2.86 -0.37 8.65
C GLY A 34 4.01 -1.20 8.09
N ALA A 35 4.14 -1.23 6.78
CA ALA A 35 5.33 -1.74 6.12
C ALA A 35 6.51 -0.82 6.42
N ASP A 36 7.70 -1.40 6.56
CA ASP A 36 8.96 -0.69 6.77
C ASP A 36 10.00 -1.09 5.70
N ILE A 37 11.13 -0.41 5.70
CA ILE A 37 12.18 -0.64 4.69
C ILE A 37 12.81 -2.02 4.84
N ASP A 38 13.08 -2.47 6.06
CA ASP A 38 13.64 -3.81 6.32
C ASP A 38 12.70 -4.90 5.85
N GLY A 39 11.40 -4.73 6.09
CA GLY A 39 10.38 -5.63 5.59
C GLY A 39 10.29 -5.62 4.05
N LEU A 40 10.50 -4.48 3.37
CA LEU A 40 10.58 -4.44 1.90
C LEU A 40 11.76 -5.26 1.38
N HIS A 41 12.94 -5.16 2.01
CA HIS A 41 14.09 -6.01 1.70
C HIS A 41 13.79 -7.49 1.92
N ALA A 42 13.24 -7.83 3.09
CA ALA A 42 12.89 -9.21 3.41
C ALA A 42 11.91 -9.80 2.39
N ILE A 43 10.88 -9.04 1.99
CA ILE A 43 9.91 -9.46 0.96
C ILE A 43 10.60 -9.65 -0.39
N THR A 44 11.45 -8.73 -0.80
CA THR A 44 12.16 -8.83 -2.07
C THR A 44 13.00 -10.11 -2.16
N ARG A 45 13.74 -10.43 -1.10
CA ARG A 45 14.56 -11.64 -1.01
C ARG A 45 13.74 -12.92 -0.94
N ALA A 46 12.55 -12.85 -0.35
CA ALA A 46 11.64 -13.99 -0.22
C ALA A 46 10.80 -14.27 -1.47
N CYS A 47 10.76 -13.33 -2.44
CA CYS A 47 10.05 -13.53 -3.71
C CYS A 47 10.76 -14.62 -4.53
N PRO A 48 10.05 -15.69 -4.94
CA PRO A 48 10.64 -16.70 -5.81
C PRO A 48 10.92 -16.14 -7.21
N ASP A 49 11.89 -16.71 -7.90
CA ASP A 49 12.16 -16.41 -9.33
C ASP A 49 11.10 -17.05 -10.23
N THR A 50 9.91 -16.50 -10.19
CA THR A 50 8.74 -16.88 -10.98
C THR A 50 7.94 -15.64 -11.33
N LEU A 51 7.09 -15.69 -12.35
CA LEU A 51 6.21 -14.57 -12.69
C LEU A 51 5.35 -14.13 -11.49
N THR A 52 4.87 -15.08 -10.66
CA THR A 52 4.13 -14.77 -9.43
C THR A 52 4.99 -13.98 -8.44
N GLY A 53 6.26 -14.37 -8.26
CA GLY A 53 7.18 -13.68 -7.36
C GLY A 53 7.51 -12.28 -7.84
N GLU A 54 7.80 -12.10 -9.12
CA GLU A 54 8.06 -10.78 -9.71
C GLU A 54 6.81 -9.88 -9.64
N ARG A 55 5.61 -10.43 -9.90
CA ARG A 55 4.36 -9.70 -9.72
C ARG A 55 4.17 -9.24 -8.28
N ASP A 56 4.38 -10.13 -7.30
CA ASP A 56 4.20 -9.83 -5.88
C ASP A 56 5.23 -8.78 -5.41
N LYS A 57 6.48 -8.87 -5.87
CA LYS A 57 7.54 -7.89 -5.64
C LYS A 57 7.15 -6.52 -6.22
N ALA A 58 6.78 -6.46 -7.49
CA ALA A 58 6.35 -5.22 -8.14
C ALA A 58 5.15 -4.60 -7.44
N LEU A 59 4.14 -5.41 -7.06
CA LEU A 59 2.93 -4.98 -6.36
C LEU A 59 3.25 -4.34 -5.01
N VAL A 60 4.12 -4.96 -4.21
CA VAL A 60 4.48 -4.44 -2.88
C VAL A 60 5.32 -3.17 -2.99
N LEU A 61 6.37 -3.18 -3.82
CA LEU A 61 7.29 -2.05 -3.94
C LEU A 61 6.64 -0.81 -4.56
N THR A 62 5.86 -0.98 -5.63
CA THR A 62 5.12 0.16 -6.21
C THR A 62 4.01 0.62 -5.26
N GLY A 63 3.23 -0.33 -4.73
CA GLY A 63 2.11 -0.03 -3.82
C GLY A 63 2.53 0.71 -2.56
N PHE A 64 3.70 0.39 -2.00
CA PHE A 64 4.28 1.14 -0.89
C PHE A 64 4.51 2.61 -1.27
N ARG A 65 5.13 2.88 -2.43
CA ARG A 65 5.53 4.24 -2.86
C ARG A 65 4.36 5.18 -3.14
N TYR A 66 3.16 4.67 -3.49
CA TYR A 66 1.98 5.51 -3.66
C TYR A 66 0.90 5.30 -2.59
N ALA A 67 1.23 4.63 -1.49
CA ALA A 67 0.32 4.35 -0.36
C ALA A 67 -0.95 3.60 -0.79
N SER A 68 -0.80 2.52 -1.54
CA SER A 68 -1.92 1.81 -2.15
C SER A 68 -2.93 1.27 -1.13
N ARG A 69 -4.20 1.24 -1.55
CA ARG A 69 -5.22 0.34 -1.00
C ARG A 69 -5.30 -0.90 -1.89
N SER A 70 -5.80 -2.02 -1.37
CA SER A 70 -5.91 -3.25 -2.18
C SER A 70 -6.72 -3.08 -3.47
N GLN A 71 -7.66 -2.15 -3.50
CA GLN A 71 -8.46 -1.84 -4.68
C GLN A 71 -7.70 -1.05 -5.75
N ASP A 72 -6.65 -0.32 -5.38
CA ASP A 72 -5.91 0.52 -6.31
C ASP A 72 -5.17 -0.37 -7.35
N PRO A 73 -4.24 -1.28 -6.97
CA PRO A 73 -3.58 -2.14 -7.94
C PRO A 73 -4.53 -3.12 -8.66
N ALA A 74 -5.65 -3.48 -8.03
CA ALA A 74 -6.67 -4.32 -8.68
C ALA A 74 -7.44 -3.59 -9.78
N GLY A 75 -7.48 -2.27 -9.73
CA GLY A 75 -8.17 -1.45 -10.73
C GLY A 75 -7.27 -0.82 -11.78
N LEU A 76 -5.94 -0.92 -11.64
CA LEU A 76 -5.00 -0.35 -12.61
C LEU A 76 -4.94 -1.16 -13.91
N LEU A 77 -4.89 -0.46 -15.01
CA LEU A 77 -4.50 -0.99 -16.33
C LEU A 77 -3.00 -0.76 -16.58
N ALA A 78 -2.44 -1.48 -17.52
CA ALA A 78 -1.04 -1.32 -17.91
C ALA A 78 -0.72 0.12 -18.36
N GLY A 79 -1.67 0.74 -19.07
CA GLY A 79 -1.57 2.13 -19.52
C GLY A 79 -1.63 3.17 -18.42
N ASP A 80 -2.14 2.82 -17.23
CA ASP A 80 -2.16 3.70 -16.07
C ASP A 80 -0.78 3.81 -15.38
N VAL A 81 0.21 3.02 -15.82
CA VAL A 81 1.57 3.03 -15.27
C VAL A 81 2.57 3.36 -16.36
N ALA A 82 2.94 4.62 -16.47
CA ALA A 82 3.85 5.11 -17.49
C ALA A 82 5.29 5.24 -16.96
N LEU A 83 6.26 4.83 -17.77
CA LEU A 83 7.69 5.08 -17.50
C LEU A 83 7.99 6.56 -17.71
N HIS A 84 8.80 7.12 -16.80
CA HIS A 84 9.27 8.50 -16.83
C HIS A 84 10.78 8.51 -16.50
N PRO A 85 11.59 9.48 -17.00
CA PRO A 85 13.03 9.55 -16.66
C PRO A 85 13.35 9.53 -15.17
N HIS A 86 12.43 9.98 -14.32
CA HIS A 86 12.61 10.00 -12.86
C HIS A 86 11.89 8.86 -12.11
N GLY A 87 11.20 7.94 -12.81
CA GLY A 87 10.47 6.86 -12.15
C GLY A 87 9.26 6.35 -12.91
N LEU A 88 8.14 6.11 -12.19
CA LEU A 88 6.84 5.80 -12.77
C LEU A 88 5.83 6.94 -12.48
N LEU A 89 4.95 7.19 -13.43
CA LEU A 89 3.71 7.92 -13.22
C LEU A 89 2.59 6.89 -13.11
N VAL A 90 1.85 6.92 -12.01
CA VAL A 90 0.76 5.97 -11.75
C VAL A 90 -0.55 6.74 -11.61
N ASP A 91 -1.46 6.53 -12.54
CA ASP A 91 -2.78 7.16 -12.57
C ASP A 91 -3.78 6.30 -11.82
N ILE A 92 -4.23 6.78 -10.67
CA ILE A 92 -5.07 6.05 -9.74
C ILE A 92 -6.47 6.66 -9.74
N LEU A 93 -7.47 5.86 -10.04
CA LEU A 93 -8.87 6.26 -9.93
C LEU A 93 -9.23 6.50 -8.47
N THR A 94 -9.75 7.68 -8.17
CA THR A 94 -10.08 8.12 -6.82
C THR A 94 -11.55 8.49 -6.66
N GLY A 95 -12.00 8.59 -5.39
CA GLY A 95 -13.38 8.94 -5.05
C GLY A 95 -14.34 7.74 -5.03
N LYS A 96 -15.49 7.94 -4.38
CA LYS A 96 -16.55 6.90 -4.27
C LYS A 96 -17.15 6.54 -5.63
N THR A 97 -17.14 7.46 -6.55
CA THR A 97 -17.68 7.33 -7.91
C THR A 97 -16.61 7.06 -8.98
N LYS A 98 -15.32 7.00 -8.58
CA LYS A 98 -14.17 6.81 -9.49
C LYS A 98 -14.13 7.77 -10.69
N HIS A 99 -14.58 9.00 -10.50
CA HIS A 99 -14.60 10.03 -11.56
C HIS A 99 -13.41 10.98 -11.52
N SER A 100 -12.48 10.82 -10.57
CA SER A 100 -11.26 11.62 -10.49
C SER A 100 -10.03 10.73 -10.55
N VAL A 101 -8.99 11.23 -11.18
CA VAL A 101 -7.70 10.56 -11.30
C VAL A 101 -6.67 11.31 -10.45
N ARG A 102 -5.84 10.57 -9.73
CA ARG A 102 -4.68 11.07 -9.04
C ARG A 102 -3.43 10.46 -9.66
N THR A 103 -2.53 11.27 -10.16
CA THR A 103 -1.22 10.81 -10.62
C THR A 103 -0.24 10.77 -9.45
N ALA A 104 0.20 9.58 -9.06
CA ALA A 104 1.28 9.40 -8.10
C ALA A 104 2.62 9.28 -8.81
N ARG A 105 3.64 9.94 -8.28
CA ARG A 105 5.03 9.84 -8.76
C ARG A 105 5.77 8.82 -7.94
N VAL A 106 6.26 7.76 -8.58
CA VAL A 106 7.00 6.67 -7.93
C VAL A 106 8.45 6.74 -8.40
N PRO A 107 9.36 7.36 -7.63
CA PRO A 107 10.74 7.57 -8.04
C PRO A 107 11.53 6.26 -8.12
N TYR A 108 12.64 6.29 -8.86
CA TYR A 108 13.67 5.27 -8.69
C TYR A 108 14.15 5.25 -7.24
N ASP A 109 14.55 4.07 -6.78
CA ASP A 109 15.28 3.93 -5.53
C ASP A 109 16.77 3.78 -5.82
N GLU A 110 17.62 4.36 -4.98
CA GLU A 110 19.07 4.21 -5.06
C GLU A 110 19.47 2.76 -4.83
N ASP A 111 18.75 2.08 -3.93
CA ASP A 111 18.91 0.64 -3.73
C ASP A 111 18.13 -0.14 -4.82
N PRO A 112 18.87 -0.84 -5.70
CA PRO A 112 18.25 -1.60 -6.79
C PRO A 112 17.39 -2.77 -6.29
N GLU A 113 17.64 -3.29 -5.07
CA GLU A 113 16.91 -4.41 -4.50
C GLU A 113 15.44 -4.07 -4.23
N ILE A 114 15.17 -2.84 -3.76
CA ILE A 114 13.81 -2.36 -3.42
C ILE A 114 13.31 -1.28 -4.39
N CYS A 115 13.95 -1.14 -5.55
CA CYS A 115 13.54 -0.17 -6.56
C CYS A 115 12.22 -0.57 -7.23
N PRO A 116 11.14 0.21 -7.06
CA PRO A 116 9.83 -0.10 -7.61
C PRO A 116 9.79 -0.09 -9.14
N VAL A 117 10.59 0.78 -9.76
CA VAL A 117 10.65 0.91 -11.23
C VAL A 117 11.28 -0.33 -11.85
N ARG A 118 12.39 -0.81 -11.28
CA ARG A 118 13.06 -2.03 -11.73
C ARG A 118 12.15 -3.25 -11.56
N ALA A 119 11.47 -3.34 -10.41
CA ALA A 119 10.56 -4.44 -10.14
C ALA A 119 9.37 -4.45 -11.10
N TRP A 120 8.77 -3.28 -11.36
CA TRP A 120 7.70 -3.13 -12.34
C TRP A 120 8.13 -3.56 -13.73
N THR A 121 9.27 -3.03 -14.20
CA THR A 121 9.79 -3.33 -15.54
C THR A 121 10.08 -4.82 -15.69
N ALA A 122 10.78 -5.43 -14.73
CA ALA A 122 11.08 -6.86 -14.76
C ALA A 122 9.80 -7.72 -14.85
N TYR A 123 8.83 -7.42 -13.98
CA TYR A 123 7.55 -8.13 -13.99
C TYR A 123 6.81 -8.01 -15.32
N ARG A 124 6.70 -6.80 -15.88
CA ARG A 124 5.99 -6.60 -17.17
C ARG A 124 6.71 -7.26 -18.34
N THR A 125 8.03 -7.14 -18.38
CA THR A 125 8.86 -7.81 -19.41
C THR A 125 8.66 -9.32 -19.35
N ARG A 126 8.73 -9.92 -18.16
CA ARG A 126 8.53 -11.36 -17.99
C ARG A 126 7.11 -11.82 -18.34
N LEU A 127 6.10 -11.07 -17.94
CA LEU A 127 4.70 -11.36 -18.29
C LEU A 127 4.50 -11.43 -19.81
N ILE A 128 5.04 -10.46 -20.54
CA ILE A 128 4.95 -10.42 -22.00
C ILE A 128 5.72 -11.58 -22.61
N ALA A 129 6.95 -11.83 -22.16
CA ALA A 129 7.79 -12.89 -22.70
C ALA A 129 7.21 -14.30 -22.48
N GLU A 130 6.64 -14.58 -21.31
CA GLU A 130 6.12 -15.91 -20.97
C GLU A 130 4.67 -16.14 -21.45
N HIS A 131 3.85 -15.06 -21.58
CA HIS A 131 2.41 -15.17 -21.83
C HIS A 131 1.92 -14.45 -23.10
N GLY A 132 2.82 -13.79 -23.83
CA GLY A 132 2.58 -13.24 -25.17
C GLY A 132 2.34 -11.72 -25.21
N GLU A 133 2.49 -11.18 -26.43
CA GLU A 133 2.47 -9.74 -26.72
C GLU A 133 1.12 -9.05 -26.40
N GLN A 134 0.03 -9.80 -26.29
CA GLN A 134 -1.27 -9.22 -25.88
C GLN A 134 -1.20 -8.52 -24.52
N TRP A 135 -0.25 -8.90 -23.67
CA TRP A 135 -0.05 -8.25 -22.36
C TRP A 135 0.72 -6.93 -22.45
N ALA A 136 1.24 -6.55 -23.62
CA ALA A 136 1.77 -5.22 -23.88
C ALA A 136 0.67 -4.18 -24.12
N ASP A 137 -0.57 -4.59 -24.40
CA ASP A 137 -1.69 -3.69 -24.62
C ASP A 137 -1.98 -2.86 -23.36
N PRO A 138 -2.04 -1.50 -23.47
CA PRO A 138 -2.36 -0.62 -22.36
C PRO A 138 -3.70 -0.89 -21.67
N ALA A 139 -4.67 -1.49 -22.37
CA ALA A 139 -5.98 -1.84 -21.82
C ALA A 139 -5.97 -3.12 -20.96
N THR A 140 -4.85 -3.83 -20.89
CA THR A 140 -4.74 -5.03 -20.05
C THR A 140 -4.54 -4.68 -18.58
N PRO A 141 -4.90 -5.56 -17.63
CA PRO A 141 -4.64 -5.33 -16.21
C PRO A 141 -3.16 -5.10 -15.92
N ALA A 142 -2.86 -4.10 -15.09
CA ALA A 142 -1.51 -3.81 -14.61
C ALA A 142 -0.92 -4.99 -13.83
N PHE A 143 -1.74 -5.57 -12.93
CA PHE A 143 -1.37 -6.74 -12.12
C PHE A 143 -2.31 -7.90 -12.42
N VAL A 144 -1.74 -9.03 -12.84
CA VAL A 144 -2.52 -10.20 -13.25
C VAL A 144 -2.66 -11.23 -12.13
N GLY A 145 -3.81 -11.91 -12.12
CA GLY A 145 -4.03 -13.12 -11.36
C GLY A 145 -3.26 -14.28 -12.00
N ILE A 146 -2.65 -15.12 -11.18
CA ILE A 146 -1.89 -16.30 -11.63
C ILE A 146 -2.38 -17.48 -10.78
N ASP A 147 -2.78 -18.55 -11.44
CA ASP A 147 -3.22 -19.76 -10.76
C ASP A 147 -2.03 -20.62 -10.23
N ARG A 148 -2.35 -21.71 -9.56
CA ARG A 148 -1.35 -22.63 -8.99
C ARG A 148 -0.47 -23.35 -10.04
N TRP A 149 -0.87 -23.32 -11.29
CA TRP A 149 -0.14 -23.92 -12.42
C TRP A 149 0.65 -22.87 -13.22
N GLY A 150 0.67 -21.61 -12.76
CA GLY A 150 1.38 -20.51 -13.44
C GLY A 150 0.60 -19.85 -14.57
N ARG A 151 -0.68 -20.19 -14.80
CA ARG A 151 -1.50 -19.62 -15.86
C ARG A 151 -2.07 -18.27 -15.43
N VAL A 152 -2.01 -17.30 -16.33
CA VAL A 152 -2.65 -15.99 -16.13
C VAL A 152 -4.18 -16.14 -16.25
N THR A 153 -4.90 -15.63 -15.23
CA THR A 153 -6.37 -15.75 -15.11
C THR A 153 -7.12 -14.44 -15.30
N GLY A 154 -6.43 -13.38 -15.75
CA GLY A 154 -6.98 -12.03 -15.88
C GLY A 154 -6.44 -11.07 -14.83
N GLY A 155 -7.17 -9.99 -14.52
CA GLY A 155 -6.76 -9.00 -13.50
C GLY A 155 -6.90 -9.52 -12.07
N MET A 156 -6.07 -9.00 -11.15
CA MET A 156 -6.25 -9.24 -9.73
C MET A 156 -7.51 -8.53 -9.22
N VAL A 157 -8.19 -9.15 -8.24
CA VAL A 157 -9.25 -8.50 -7.47
C VAL A 157 -8.70 -8.05 -6.10
N PRO A 158 -9.33 -7.07 -5.40
CA PRO A 158 -8.80 -6.52 -4.14
C PRO A 158 -8.48 -7.56 -3.08
N ASP A 159 -9.26 -8.63 -3.02
CA ASP A 159 -9.05 -9.73 -2.09
C ASP A 159 -7.82 -10.57 -2.46
N SER A 160 -7.55 -10.81 -3.74
CA SER A 160 -6.34 -11.48 -4.20
C SER A 160 -5.08 -10.63 -3.97
N VAL A 161 -5.16 -9.31 -4.07
CA VAL A 161 -4.09 -8.38 -3.68
C VAL A 161 -3.77 -8.54 -2.20
N THR A 162 -4.79 -8.49 -1.34
CA THR A 162 -4.61 -8.69 0.11
C THR A 162 -3.99 -10.05 0.44
N ARG A 163 -4.45 -11.12 -0.22
CA ARG A 163 -3.87 -12.47 -0.03
C ARG A 163 -2.42 -12.56 -0.51
N ALA A 164 -2.07 -11.91 -1.61
CA ALA A 164 -0.70 -11.86 -2.11
C ALA A 164 0.23 -11.19 -1.10
N ILE A 165 -0.14 -10.00 -0.59
CA ILE A 165 0.64 -9.27 0.42
C ILE A 165 0.81 -10.11 1.69
N LYS A 166 -0.25 -10.72 2.21
CA LYS A 166 -0.19 -11.60 3.39
C LYS A 166 0.73 -12.80 3.17
N ARG A 167 0.60 -13.47 2.02
CA ARG A 167 1.39 -14.65 1.69
C ARG A 167 2.87 -14.31 1.61
N ILE A 168 3.24 -13.22 0.93
CA ILE A 168 4.64 -12.87 0.76
C ILE A 168 5.28 -12.35 2.05
N SER A 169 4.54 -11.58 2.86
CA SER A 169 5.03 -11.13 4.15
C SER A 169 5.25 -12.29 5.13
N ALA A 170 4.36 -13.28 5.13
CA ALA A 170 4.55 -14.49 5.92
C ALA A 170 5.78 -15.30 5.46
N ARG A 171 5.99 -15.43 4.13
CA ARG A 171 7.18 -16.09 3.57
C ARG A 171 8.47 -15.34 3.92
N ALA A 172 8.42 -14.02 3.93
CA ALA A 172 9.55 -13.18 4.30
C ALA A 172 9.88 -13.20 5.80
N GLY A 173 9.03 -13.81 6.63
CA GLY A 173 9.22 -13.87 8.07
C GLY A 173 9.10 -12.51 8.76
N VAL A 174 8.39 -11.54 8.16
CA VAL A 174 8.15 -10.26 8.84
C VAL A 174 7.37 -10.51 10.14
N PRO A 175 7.72 -9.84 11.25
CA PRO A 175 7.19 -10.16 12.58
C PRO A 175 5.67 -10.15 12.68
N ILE A 176 5.03 -9.28 11.91
CA ILE A 176 3.56 -9.18 11.82
C ILE A 176 3.16 -9.17 10.36
N ALA A 177 2.36 -10.16 9.95
CA ALA A 177 1.93 -10.30 8.58
C ALA A 177 1.25 -9.02 8.06
N TRP A 178 1.76 -8.49 6.96
CA TRP A 178 1.20 -7.30 6.33
C TRP A 178 -0.16 -7.59 5.69
N THR A 179 -0.94 -6.56 5.59
CA THR A 179 -2.25 -6.55 4.93
C THR A 179 -2.23 -5.54 3.78
N GLY A 180 -3.28 -5.49 2.99
CA GLY A 180 -3.42 -4.45 1.98
C GLY A 180 -3.39 -3.01 2.51
N HIS A 181 -3.52 -2.81 3.83
CA HIS A 181 -3.43 -1.50 4.48
C HIS A 181 -2.02 -1.17 4.97
N SER A 182 -1.17 -2.18 5.13
CA SER A 182 0.19 -2.03 5.67
C SER A 182 1.09 -1.17 4.78
N LEU A 183 0.95 -1.27 3.47
CA LEU A 183 1.70 -0.44 2.51
C LEU A 183 1.36 1.05 2.68
N ARG A 184 0.08 1.34 2.88
CA ARG A 184 -0.41 2.70 3.05
C ARG A 184 0.03 3.32 4.37
N ILE A 185 -0.05 2.57 5.47
CA ILE A 185 0.44 2.99 6.78
C ILE A 185 1.95 3.17 6.72
N GLY A 186 2.65 2.24 6.08
CA GLY A 186 4.09 2.23 5.98
C GLY A 186 4.65 3.46 5.29
N LEU A 187 4.10 3.85 4.12
CA LEU A 187 4.55 5.09 3.47
C LEU A 187 4.43 6.29 4.41
N ALA A 188 3.28 6.48 5.08
CA ALA A 188 3.07 7.62 5.95
C ALA A 188 4.07 7.64 7.12
N SER A 189 4.28 6.49 7.78
CA SER A 189 5.18 6.36 8.92
C SER A 189 6.65 6.54 8.52
N VAL A 190 7.10 5.86 7.45
CA VAL A 190 8.50 5.93 7.00
C VAL A 190 8.82 7.31 6.45
N ALA A 191 7.94 7.91 5.64
CA ALA A 191 8.15 9.26 5.12
C ALA A 191 8.23 10.31 6.26
N ARG A 192 7.38 10.16 7.29
CA ARG A 192 7.43 11.05 8.46
C ARG A 192 8.76 10.92 9.21
N ARG A 193 9.23 9.71 9.49
CA ARG A 193 10.55 9.46 10.10
C ARG A 193 11.71 10.03 9.28
N SER A 194 11.57 10.01 7.96
CA SER A 194 12.56 10.62 7.05
C SER A 194 12.41 12.15 6.94
N GLY A 195 11.67 12.79 7.83
CA GLY A 195 11.53 14.25 7.90
C GLY A 195 10.67 14.85 6.78
N ARG A 196 9.87 14.04 6.07
CA ARG A 196 9.01 14.57 5.01
C ARG A 196 7.84 15.34 5.59
N ASP A 197 7.51 16.44 4.94
CA ASP A 197 6.37 17.28 5.31
C ASP A 197 5.03 16.54 5.16
N SER A 198 4.11 16.80 6.07
CA SER A 198 2.80 16.12 6.12
C SER A 198 1.93 16.42 4.90
N ILE A 199 2.09 17.59 4.26
CA ILE A 199 1.37 17.94 3.04
C ILE A 199 1.90 17.11 1.87
N ALA A 200 3.23 16.98 1.76
CA ALA A 200 3.86 16.13 0.75
C ALA A 200 3.46 14.66 0.91
N ILE A 201 3.37 14.17 2.16
CA ILE A 201 2.89 12.80 2.45
C ILE A 201 1.42 12.65 2.03
N ALA A 202 0.57 13.65 2.34
CA ALA A 202 -0.84 13.64 1.98
C ALA A 202 -1.03 13.60 0.46
N ASP A 203 -0.34 14.47 -0.26
CA ASP A 203 -0.39 14.58 -1.72
C ASP A 203 0.09 13.26 -2.37
N GLN A 204 1.22 12.69 -1.93
CA GLN A 204 1.74 11.43 -2.43
C GLN A 204 0.80 10.25 -2.20
N GLY A 205 0.19 10.16 -1.03
CA GLY A 205 -0.69 9.04 -0.66
C GLY A 205 -2.18 9.27 -0.99
N GLY A 206 -2.54 10.45 -1.53
CA GLY A 206 -3.93 10.80 -1.83
C GLY A 206 -4.81 10.86 -0.58
N TRP A 207 -4.32 11.45 0.50
CA TRP A 207 -5.12 11.85 1.65
C TRP A 207 -5.57 13.29 1.55
N ALA A 208 -6.66 13.63 2.21
CA ALA A 208 -6.93 15.04 2.51
C ALA A 208 -5.82 15.57 3.45
N ARG A 209 -5.40 16.83 3.25
CA ARG A 209 -4.25 17.43 3.96
C ARG A 209 -4.32 17.33 5.50
N HIS A 210 -5.51 17.29 6.06
CA HIS A 210 -5.74 17.16 7.51
C HIS A 210 -6.45 15.84 7.87
N SER A 211 -6.17 14.77 7.12
CA SER A 211 -6.77 13.46 7.34
C SER A 211 -6.37 12.89 8.70
N ARG A 212 -7.36 12.69 9.59
CA ARG A 212 -7.14 12.06 10.91
C ARG A 212 -6.51 10.67 10.79
N SER A 213 -6.87 9.90 9.76
CA SER A 213 -6.28 8.57 9.55
C SER A 213 -4.80 8.66 9.18
N MET A 214 -4.41 9.62 8.33
CA MET A 214 -3.00 9.84 7.97
C MET A 214 -2.20 10.29 9.21
N LEU A 215 -2.70 11.28 9.95
CA LEU A 215 -2.06 11.75 11.18
C LEU A 215 -1.91 10.61 12.19
N GLY A 216 -2.92 9.76 12.35
CA GLY A 216 -2.83 8.59 13.22
C GLY A 216 -1.81 7.55 12.79
N TYR A 217 -1.45 7.48 11.50
CA TYR A 217 -0.36 6.62 11.01
C TYR A 217 1.02 7.19 11.34
N MET A 218 1.15 8.51 11.34
CA MET A 218 2.40 9.21 11.65
C MET A 218 2.69 9.31 13.17
N GLN A 219 1.68 9.21 14.03
CA GLN A 219 1.78 9.36 15.49
C GLN A 219 2.25 8.08 16.23
N ARG A 220 2.68 7.03 15.53
CA ARG A 220 2.97 5.72 16.13
C ARG A 220 4.37 5.55 16.72
N GLU A 221 5.15 6.58 16.75
CA GLU A 221 6.46 6.58 17.39
C GLU A 221 6.33 7.05 18.85
N ASP A 222 7.31 6.72 19.66
CA ASP A 222 7.34 7.03 21.09
C ASP A 222 7.32 8.54 21.42
N GLY A 223 7.40 9.37 20.37
CA GLY A 223 7.27 10.81 20.45
C GLY A 223 8.49 11.55 20.96
N TRP A 224 9.61 10.86 21.17
CA TRP A 224 10.84 11.49 21.62
C TRP A 224 11.66 12.06 20.46
N ASP A 225 11.83 11.30 19.39
CA ASP A 225 12.65 11.70 18.22
C ASP A 225 12.04 12.88 17.44
N ASP A 226 10.71 13.00 17.45
CA ASP A 226 9.96 14.05 16.73
C ASP A 226 9.18 14.96 17.71
N ASN A 227 9.77 15.20 18.88
CA ASN A 227 9.14 16.05 19.90
C ASN A 227 9.32 17.52 19.55
N ALA A 228 8.20 18.22 19.33
CA ALA A 228 8.18 19.65 18.99
C ALA A 228 8.84 20.55 20.06
N ALA A 229 9.08 20.04 21.28
CA ALA A 229 9.77 20.76 22.33
C ALA A 229 11.30 20.54 22.33
N THR A 230 11.82 19.62 21.50
CA THR A 230 13.26 19.36 21.40
C THR A 230 13.95 20.52 20.68
N GLY A 231 15.00 21.08 21.28
CA GLY A 231 15.82 22.12 20.65
C GLY A 231 15.21 23.52 20.62
N LEU A 232 14.25 23.82 21.50
CA LEU A 232 13.66 25.17 21.64
C LEU A 232 14.53 26.14 22.47
N THR A 233 15.82 25.88 22.69
CA THR A 233 16.77 26.76 23.38
C THR A 233 17.61 27.57 22.42
#